data_95bb14f380f6589f82071f354525b326
#
_entry.id   95bb14f380f6589f82071f354525b326
#
_cell.length_a   1.000
_cell.length_b   1.000
_cell.length_c   1.000
_cell.angle_alpha   90.00
_cell.angle_beta   90.00
_cell.angle_gamma   90.00
#
_symmetry.space_group_name_H-M   'P 1'
#
loop_
_entity.id
_entity.type
_entity.pdbx_description
1 polymer ?
#
loop_
_entity_poly.entity_id
_entity_poly.type
_entity_poly.pdbx_seq_one_letter_code
_entity_poly.pdbx_strand_id
1 'polypeptide(L)'
;MPIRPARRDDLPDLLAINQANVPAVGDLDADSLARLMQQAAHVLVAETADAEVAGFLLCLHEGAAYGSPNYAWLAARHPRMAYVDRIALAEGQRSQGLGAQLYAALAAAEAGTGRPLTCEVNERPANPGSLRFHQRLGFEITGRADHGSKAVIFLVRPADAKDMIR
;
A
#
# COMPACT_ATOMS: atom_id res chain seq x y z
N MET A 1 -4.31 -17.02 4.92
CA MET A 1 -5.64 -16.36 4.82
C MET A 1 -5.91 -16.00 3.37
N PRO A 2 -7.16 -16.09 2.92
CA PRO A 2 -7.48 -15.73 1.56
C PRO A 2 -7.36 -14.22 1.33
N ILE A 3 -6.82 -13.88 0.17
CA ILE A 3 -6.77 -12.52 -0.33
C ILE A 3 -7.78 -12.42 -1.47
N ARG A 4 -8.61 -11.40 -1.44
CA ARG A 4 -9.64 -11.17 -2.47
C ARG A 4 -9.71 -9.69 -2.84
N PRO A 5 -10.29 -9.37 -4.01
CA PRO A 5 -10.62 -7.98 -4.31
C PRO A 5 -11.64 -7.42 -3.29
N ALA A 6 -11.52 -6.14 -3.00
CA ALA A 6 -12.47 -5.45 -2.13
C ALA A 6 -13.83 -5.34 -2.81
N ARG A 7 -14.86 -5.30 -1.99
CA ARG A 7 -16.24 -5.04 -2.39
C ARG A 7 -16.67 -3.68 -1.82
N ARG A 8 -17.71 -3.11 -2.41
CA ARG A 8 -18.26 -1.85 -1.92
C ARG A 8 -18.66 -1.92 -0.44
N ASP A 9 -19.17 -3.05 -0.01
CA ASP A 9 -19.62 -3.29 1.37
C ASP A 9 -18.46 -3.37 2.39
N ASP A 10 -17.22 -3.49 1.92
CA ASP A 10 -16.05 -3.50 2.80
C ASP A 10 -15.69 -2.11 3.33
N LEU A 11 -16.23 -1.04 2.74
CA LEU A 11 -15.83 0.33 3.05
C LEU A 11 -15.79 0.65 4.55
N PRO A 12 -16.82 0.33 5.36
CA PRO A 12 -16.78 0.63 6.78
C PRO A 12 -15.62 -0.07 7.51
N ASP A 13 -15.35 -1.31 7.19
CA ASP A 13 -14.25 -2.08 7.80
C ASP A 13 -12.89 -1.53 7.39
N LEU A 14 -12.72 -1.20 6.10
CA LEU A 14 -11.49 -0.62 5.60
C LEU A 14 -11.23 0.74 6.23
N LEU A 15 -12.26 1.55 6.39
CA LEU A 15 -12.13 2.84 7.05
C LEU A 15 -11.69 2.69 8.50
N ALA A 16 -12.31 1.78 9.25
CA ALA A 16 -11.95 1.53 10.64
C ALA A 16 -10.49 1.08 10.76
N ILE A 17 -10.04 0.18 9.89
CA ILE A 17 -8.64 -0.28 9.86
C ILE A 17 -7.70 0.88 9.51
N ASN A 18 -8.06 1.69 8.51
CA ASN A 18 -7.26 2.86 8.14
C ASN A 18 -7.07 3.80 9.33
N GLN A 19 -8.15 4.18 9.99
CA GLN A 19 -8.10 5.13 11.09
C GLN A 19 -7.33 4.60 12.31
N ALA A 20 -7.34 3.29 12.54
CA ALA A 20 -6.55 2.66 13.58
C ALA A 20 -5.04 2.67 13.28
N ASN A 21 -4.65 2.92 12.02
CA ASN A 21 -3.25 2.95 11.57
C ASN A 21 -2.72 4.36 11.29
N VAL A 22 -3.50 5.40 11.55
CA VAL A 22 -3.03 6.79 11.47
C VAL A 22 -2.04 7.02 12.63
N PRO A 23 -0.89 7.67 12.45
CA PRO A 23 -0.42 8.41 11.25
C PRO A 23 0.44 7.60 10.27
N ALA A 24 0.64 6.31 10.48
CA ALA A 24 1.45 5.50 9.55
C ALA A 24 0.83 5.49 8.14
N VAL A 25 -0.51 5.51 8.06
CA VAL A 25 -1.26 5.84 6.85
C VAL A 25 -1.98 7.17 7.06
N GLY A 26 -2.30 7.86 5.97
CA GLY A 26 -3.00 9.14 6.04
C GLY A 26 -4.44 8.99 6.53
N ASP A 27 -4.89 9.99 7.30
CA ASP A 27 -6.28 10.11 7.75
C ASP A 27 -7.21 10.26 6.54
N LEU A 28 -8.35 9.57 6.56
CA LEU A 28 -9.37 9.63 5.52
C LEU A 28 -10.77 9.65 6.13
N ASP A 29 -11.69 10.34 5.46
CA ASP A 29 -13.12 10.13 5.70
C ASP A 29 -13.68 9.08 4.74
N ALA A 30 -14.95 8.67 4.93
CA ALA A 30 -15.59 7.65 4.14
C ALA A 30 -15.68 8.03 2.65
N ASP A 31 -15.99 9.29 2.34
CA ASP A 31 -16.11 9.77 0.96
C ASP A 31 -14.76 9.75 0.24
N SER A 32 -13.70 10.15 0.93
CA SER A 32 -12.33 10.13 0.38
C SER A 32 -11.87 8.71 0.10
N LEU A 33 -12.13 7.78 1.02
CA LEU A 33 -11.78 6.38 0.82
C LEU A 33 -12.57 5.77 -0.33
N ALA A 34 -13.87 6.07 -0.42
CA ALA A 34 -14.71 5.59 -1.53
C ALA A 34 -14.16 6.08 -2.88
N ARG A 35 -13.75 7.36 -2.97
CA ARG A 35 -13.16 7.90 -4.21
C ARG A 35 -11.84 7.22 -4.55
N LEU A 36 -10.98 6.98 -3.56
CA LEU A 36 -9.73 6.25 -3.78
C LEU A 36 -9.99 4.84 -4.29
N MET A 37 -10.96 4.14 -3.70
CA MET A 37 -11.32 2.79 -4.15
C MET A 37 -11.80 2.78 -5.61
N GLN A 38 -12.53 3.81 -6.04
CA GLN A 38 -12.99 3.92 -7.43
C GLN A 38 -11.82 4.18 -8.40
N GLN A 39 -10.81 4.92 -7.98
CA GLN A 39 -9.64 5.24 -8.79
C GLN A 39 -8.60 4.13 -8.80
N ALA A 40 -8.66 3.23 -7.82
CA ALA A 40 -7.64 2.22 -7.64
C ALA A 40 -7.64 1.18 -8.75
N ALA A 41 -6.44 0.76 -9.13
CA ALA A 41 -6.25 -0.40 -10.01
C ALA A 41 -6.51 -1.69 -9.26
N HIS A 42 -6.11 -1.74 -7.99
CA HIS A 42 -6.34 -2.90 -7.12
C HIS A 42 -6.66 -2.43 -5.71
N VAL A 43 -7.71 -2.99 -5.12
CA VAL A 43 -7.93 -2.95 -3.68
C VAL A 43 -8.07 -4.39 -3.22
N LEU A 44 -7.12 -4.84 -2.44
CA LEU A 44 -7.02 -6.23 -2.00
C LEU A 44 -7.33 -6.31 -0.50
N VAL A 45 -8.12 -7.30 -0.13
CA VAL A 45 -8.56 -7.51 1.25
C VAL A 45 -8.09 -8.88 1.72
N ALA A 46 -7.53 -8.93 2.91
CA ALA A 46 -7.23 -10.19 3.60
C ALA A 46 -8.39 -10.52 4.55
N GLU A 47 -8.87 -11.76 4.49
CA GLU A 47 -9.96 -12.22 5.33
C GLU A 47 -9.46 -13.20 6.40
N THR A 48 -10.07 -13.16 7.57
CA THR A 48 -9.89 -14.20 8.60
C THR A 48 -10.68 -15.46 8.22
N ALA A 49 -10.49 -16.54 9.00
CA ALA A 49 -11.27 -17.77 8.84
C ALA A 49 -12.77 -17.55 9.02
N ASP A 50 -13.15 -16.52 9.80
CA ASP A 50 -14.55 -16.15 10.03
C ASP A 50 -15.08 -15.14 9.01
N ALA A 51 -14.36 -14.95 7.90
CA ALA A 51 -14.67 -14.01 6.82
C ALA A 51 -14.71 -12.54 7.26
N GLU A 52 -14.00 -12.19 8.33
CA GLU A 52 -13.81 -10.81 8.74
C GLU A 52 -12.64 -10.16 8.01
N VAL A 53 -12.70 -8.85 7.79
CA VAL A 53 -11.60 -8.10 7.17
C VAL A 53 -10.44 -7.97 8.14
N ALA A 54 -9.29 -8.52 7.79
CA ALA A 54 -8.08 -8.51 8.61
C ALA A 54 -7.09 -7.43 8.19
N GLY A 55 -7.21 -6.92 6.96
CA GLY A 55 -6.33 -5.89 6.42
C GLY A 55 -6.62 -5.63 4.96
N PHE A 56 -5.96 -4.60 4.41
CA PHE A 56 -6.13 -4.25 3.01
C PHE A 56 -4.90 -3.56 2.43
N LEU A 57 -4.83 -3.59 1.10
CA LEU A 57 -3.83 -2.88 0.31
C LEU A 57 -4.56 -2.15 -0.82
N LEU A 58 -4.24 -0.87 -1.02
CA LEU A 58 -4.81 -0.05 -2.09
C LEU A 58 -3.71 0.41 -3.02
N CYS A 59 -3.84 0.08 -4.30
CA CYS A 59 -2.86 0.36 -5.33
C CYS A 59 -3.44 1.20 -6.46
N LEU A 60 -2.71 2.24 -6.87
CA LEU A 60 -3.04 3.09 -8.00
C LEU A 60 -2.03 2.87 -9.12
N HIS A 61 -2.49 2.93 -10.36
CA HIS A 61 -1.59 2.97 -11.53
C HIS A 61 -1.18 4.40 -11.86
N GLU A 62 -0.27 4.55 -12.81
CA GLU A 62 0.08 5.85 -13.39
C GLU A 62 -1.17 6.52 -13.98
N GLY A 63 -1.18 7.84 -14.01
CA GLY A 63 -2.28 8.61 -14.61
C GLY A 63 -3.53 8.74 -13.76
N ALA A 64 -3.51 8.32 -12.49
CA ALA A 64 -4.64 8.50 -11.59
C ALA A 64 -4.81 9.96 -11.22
N ALA A 65 -6.07 10.39 -11.06
CA ALA A 65 -6.40 11.74 -10.61
C ALA A 65 -6.26 11.82 -9.08
N TYR A 66 -5.02 11.78 -8.61
CA TYR A 66 -4.70 11.73 -7.19
C TYR A 66 -3.74 12.86 -6.81
N GLY A 67 -4.16 13.71 -5.89
CA GLY A 67 -3.47 14.95 -5.54
C GLY A 67 -2.33 14.81 -4.54
N SER A 68 -1.85 13.62 -4.24
CA SER A 68 -0.76 13.41 -3.30
C SER A 68 0.58 13.88 -3.86
N PRO A 69 1.34 14.73 -3.13
CA PRO A 69 2.70 15.09 -3.53
C PRO A 69 3.64 13.89 -3.65
N ASN A 70 3.44 12.86 -2.81
CA ASN A 70 4.25 11.65 -2.84
C ASN A 70 4.00 10.84 -4.11
N TYR A 71 2.72 10.69 -4.48
CA TYR A 71 2.35 10.07 -5.75
C TYR A 71 2.97 10.84 -6.93
N ALA A 72 2.89 12.17 -6.92
CA ALA A 72 3.45 12.99 -7.99
C ALA A 72 4.97 12.85 -8.10
N TRP A 73 5.67 12.74 -6.96
CA TRP A 73 7.12 12.54 -6.94
C TRP A 73 7.53 11.25 -7.64
N LEU A 74 6.81 10.17 -7.32
CA LEU A 74 7.05 8.85 -7.93
C LEU A 74 6.62 8.81 -9.40
N ALA A 75 5.47 9.41 -9.73
CA ALA A 75 4.97 9.46 -11.10
C ALA A 75 5.91 10.19 -12.05
N ALA A 76 6.59 11.23 -11.56
CA ALA A 76 7.57 11.97 -12.36
C ALA A 76 8.79 11.12 -12.73
N ARG A 77 9.08 10.08 -11.97
CA ARG A 77 10.24 9.20 -12.15
C ARG A 77 9.90 7.86 -12.76
N HIS A 78 8.64 7.45 -12.66
CA HIS A 78 8.17 6.14 -13.14
C HIS A 78 6.92 6.34 -14.00
N PRO A 79 7.08 6.40 -15.36
CA PRO A 79 5.94 6.58 -16.27
C PRO A 79 4.90 5.48 -16.17
N ARG A 80 5.33 4.29 -15.73
CA ARG A 80 4.46 3.15 -15.42
C ARG A 80 4.81 2.68 -14.02
N MET A 81 3.80 2.51 -13.19
CA MET A 81 4.00 2.04 -11.81
C MET A 81 2.73 1.48 -11.21
N ALA A 82 2.90 0.56 -10.26
CA ALA A 82 1.86 0.12 -9.35
C ALA A 82 2.18 0.75 -7.99
N TYR A 83 1.54 1.88 -7.70
CA TYR A 83 1.79 2.67 -6.50
C TYR A 83 0.90 2.19 -5.36
N VAL A 84 1.51 1.67 -4.31
CA VAL A 84 0.80 1.28 -3.10
C VAL A 84 0.61 2.53 -2.24
N ASP A 85 -0.60 3.09 -2.31
CA ASP A 85 -0.95 4.27 -1.53
C ASP A 85 -0.99 3.96 -0.05
N ARG A 86 -1.52 2.79 0.29
CA ARG A 86 -1.57 2.33 1.68
C ARG A 86 -1.71 0.82 1.78
N ILE A 87 -1.16 0.29 2.86
CA ILE A 87 -1.36 -1.06 3.35
C ILE A 87 -1.56 -0.97 4.86
N ALA A 88 -2.61 -1.57 5.36
CA ALA A 88 -2.95 -1.50 6.79
C ALA A 88 -3.56 -2.81 7.26
N LEU A 89 -3.23 -3.21 8.47
CA LEU A 89 -3.73 -4.42 9.10
C LEU A 89 -4.58 -4.07 10.31
N ALA A 90 -5.61 -4.87 10.56
CA ALA A 90 -6.43 -4.74 11.77
C ALA A 90 -5.57 -5.02 13.01
N GLU A 91 -5.95 -4.41 14.12
CA GLU A 91 -5.31 -4.66 15.40
C GLU A 91 -5.41 -6.16 15.73
N GLY A 92 -4.31 -6.73 16.24
CA GLY A 92 -4.24 -8.15 16.54
C GLY A 92 -3.92 -9.05 15.34
N GLN A 93 -3.91 -8.51 14.13
CA GLN A 93 -3.60 -9.28 12.91
C GLN A 93 -2.18 -9.03 12.40
N ARG A 94 -1.40 -8.24 13.12
CA ARG A 94 0.00 -7.98 12.78
C ARG A 94 0.86 -9.19 13.11
N SER A 95 2.02 -9.30 12.46
CA SER A 95 2.99 -10.39 12.68
C SER A 95 2.51 -11.79 12.27
N GLN A 96 1.48 -11.87 11.44
CA GLN A 96 0.96 -13.13 10.89
C GLN A 96 1.27 -13.31 9.41
N GLY A 97 2.13 -12.45 8.85
CA GLY A 97 2.51 -12.51 7.45
C GLY A 97 1.47 -12.00 6.47
N LEU A 98 0.40 -11.34 6.94
CA LEU A 98 -0.66 -10.84 6.07
C LEU A 98 -0.19 -9.76 5.12
N GLY A 99 0.68 -8.85 5.58
CA GLY A 99 1.25 -7.83 4.71
C GLY A 99 2.01 -8.42 3.55
N ALA A 100 2.82 -9.45 3.80
CA ALA A 100 3.55 -10.16 2.75
C ALA A 100 2.58 -10.87 1.79
N GLN A 101 1.50 -11.44 2.29
CA GLN A 101 0.48 -12.09 1.46
C GLN A 101 -0.25 -11.09 0.56
N LEU A 102 -0.58 -9.90 1.08
CA LEU A 102 -1.18 -8.83 0.29
C LEU A 102 -0.24 -8.38 -0.83
N TYR A 103 1.04 -8.19 -0.52
CA TYR A 103 2.02 -7.84 -1.54
C TYR A 103 2.25 -8.96 -2.56
N ALA A 104 2.22 -10.22 -2.13
CA ALA A 104 2.33 -11.36 -3.06
C ALA A 104 1.17 -11.38 -4.05
N ALA A 105 -0.05 -11.10 -3.57
CA ALA A 105 -1.23 -11.02 -4.43
C ALA A 105 -1.12 -9.85 -5.41
N LEU A 106 -0.61 -8.70 -4.97
CA LEU A 106 -0.39 -7.55 -5.86
C LEU A 106 0.67 -7.87 -6.91
N ALA A 107 1.80 -8.47 -6.51
CA ALA A 107 2.85 -8.86 -7.44
C ALA A 107 2.34 -9.84 -8.49
N ALA A 108 1.49 -10.79 -8.09
CA ALA A 108 0.87 -11.74 -9.01
C ALA A 108 -0.08 -11.03 -9.99
N ALA A 109 -0.87 -10.07 -9.51
CA ALA A 109 -1.78 -9.30 -10.35
C ALA A 109 -1.04 -8.43 -11.36
N GLU A 110 0.14 -7.94 -11.01
CA GLU A 110 0.97 -7.08 -11.87
C GLU A 110 2.02 -7.86 -12.68
N ALA A 111 2.05 -9.18 -12.56
CA ALA A 111 3.02 -9.99 -13.29
C ALA A 111 2.88 -9.79 -14.80
N GLY A 112 4.01 -9.53 -15.48
CA GLY A 112 4.04 -9.32 -16.93
C GLY A 112 3.65 -7.92 -17.40
N THR A 113 3.22 -7.02 -16.52
CA THR A 113 2.84 -5.66 -16.92
C THR A 113 4.04 -4.72 -17.08
N GLY A 114 5.17 -5.07 -16.51
CA GLY A 114 6.36 -4.22 -16.51
C GLY A 114 6.34 -3.10 -15.50
N ARG A 115 5.31 -3.04 -14.64
CA ARG A 115 5.21 -1.99 -13.61
C ARG A 115 6.02 -2.34 -12.37
N PRO A 116 6.95 -1.47 -11.95
CA PRO A 116 7.53 -1.61 -10.62
C PRO A 116 6.47 -1.31 -9.55
N LEU A 117 6.62 -1.91 -8.38
CA LEU A 117 5.83 -1.53 -7.21
C LEU A 117 6.51 -0.35 -6.54
N THR A 118 5.75 0.68 -6.22
CA THR A 118 6.27 1.89 -5.58
C THR A 118 5.45 2.22 -4.34
N CYS A 119 6.08 2.85 -3.36
CA CYS A 119 5.41 3.35 -2.18
C CYS A 119 6.28 4.36 -1.45
N GLU A 120 5.78 4.94 -0.37
CA GLU A 120 6.57 5.71 0.58
C GLU A 120 6.32 5.20 2.00
N VAL A 121 7.32 5.40 2.85
CA VAL A 121 7.27 5.11 4.28
C VAL A 121 7.66 6.37 5.04
N ASN A 122 6.95 6.66 6.12
CA ASN A 122 7.27 7.81 6.96
C ASN A 122 8.66 7.67 7.59
N GLU A 123 9.48 8.72 7.42
CA GLU A 123 10.75 8.87 8.12
C GLU A 123 10.55 9.73 9.38
N ARG A 124 9.66 10.71 9.28
CA ARG A 124 9.25 11.58 10.38
C ARG A 124 7.72 11.75 10.36
N PRO A 125 6.97 11.23 11.33
CA PRO A 125 7.45 10.37 12.43
C PRO A 125 7.99 9.04 11.91
N ALA A 126 9.05 8.54 12.54
CA ALA A 126 9.75 7.34 12.06
C ALA A 126 8.86 6.10 12.12
N ASN A 127 8.95 5.27 11.08
CA ASN A 127 8.29 3.97 11.03
C ASN A 127 9.32 2.90 10.59
N PRO A 128 10.30 2.58 11.46
CA PRO A 128 11.40 1.68 11.08
C PRO A 128 10.92 0.26 10.81
N GLY A 129 9.85 -0.18 11.45
CA GLY A 129 9.28 -1.51 11.20
C GLY A 129 8.75 -1.65 9.78
N SER A 130 8.03 -0.63 9.29
CA SER A 130 7.52 -0.63 7.93
C SER A 130 8.66 -0.57 6.91
N LEU A 131 9.70 0.23 7.17
CA LEU A 131 10.87 0.30 6.28
C LEU A 131 11.54 -1.07 6.16
N ARG A 132 11.82 -1.73 7.30
CA ARG A 132 12.42 -3.07 7.29
C ARG A 132 11.55 -4.10 6.59
N PHE A 133 10.24 -4.04 6.82
CA PHE A 133 9.27 -4.93 6.17
C PHE A 133 9.36 -4.82 4.65
N HIS A 134 9.31 -3.60 4.13
CA HIS A 134 9.38 -3.37 2.68
C HIS A 134 10.74 -3.78 2.09
N GLN A 135 11.83 -3.50 2.81
CA GLN A 135 13.16 -3.91 2.35
C GLN A 135 13.29 -5.43 2.25
N ARG A 136 12.68 -6.18 3.18
CA ARG A 136 12.65 -7.65 3.11
C ARG A 136 11.88 -8.15 1.90
N LEU A 137 10.91 -7.39 1.40
CA LEU A 137 10.14 -7.75 0.21
C LEU A 137 10.83 -7.34 -1.10
N GLY A 138 12.04 -6.80 -1.03
CA GLY A 138 12.81 -6.41 -2.21
C GLY A 138 12.65 -4.96 -2.63
N PHE A 139 12.03 -4.12 -1.81
CA PHE A 139 11.98 -2.69 -2.06
C PHE A 139 13.32 -2.03 -1.75
N GLU A 140 13.72 -1.10 -2.60
CA GLU A 140 14.95 -0.33 -2.47
C GLU A 140 14.62 1.16 -2.27
N ILE A 141 15.41 1.84 -1.43
CA ILE A 141 15.26 3.28 -1.21
C ILE A 141 15.73 4.02 -2.47
N THR A 142 14.88 4.89 -3.00
CA THR A 142 15.20 5.67 -4.21
C THR A 142 15.23 7.18 -3.98
N GLY A 143 14.75 7.65 -2.83
CA GLY A 143 14.78 9.07 -2.52
C GLY A 143 14.06 9.40 -1.23
N ARG A 144 13.98 10.69 -0.95
CA ARG A 144 13.35 11.25 0.24
C ARG A 144 12.65 12.55 -0.11
N ALA A 145 11.63 12.90 0.67
CA ALA A 145 11.03 14.23 0.63
C ALA A 145 10.80 14.71 2.06
N ASP A 146 11.20 15.95 2.33
CA ASP A 146 11.05 16.59 3.64
C ASP A 146 9.98 17.68 3.49
N HIS A 147 8.89 17.54 4.24
CA HIS A 147 7.76 18.46 4.25
C HIS A 147 7.67 19.25 5.56
N GLY A 148 8.78 19.38 6.30
CA GLY A 148 8.82 20.06 7.58
C GLY A 148 8.48 19.15 8.74
N SER A 149 7.24 19.16 9.20
CA SER A 149 6.78 18.27 10.28
C SER A 149 6.74 16.81 9.87
N LYS A 150 6.69 16.53 8.57
CA LYS A 150 6.68 15.18 8.01
C LYS A 150 7.81 15.01 7.01
N ALA A 151 8.33 13.79 6.94
CA ALA A 151 9.29 13.40 5.91
C ALA A 151 9.02 11.95 5.52
N VAL A 152 9.25 11.63 4.26
CA VAL A 152 9.01 10.29 3.71
C VAL A 152 10.24 9.77 2.98
N ILE A 153 10.36 8.45 2.95
CA ILE A 153 11.34 7.71 2.17
C ILE A 153 10.58 7.03 1.03
N PHE A 154 11.05 7.21 -0.19
CA PHE A 154 10.46 6.57 -1.37
C PHE A 154 11.14 5.24 -1.65
N LEU A 155 10.33 4.23 -1.95
CA LEU A 155 10.77 2.85 -2.15
C LEU A 155 10.25 2.32 -3.48
N VAL A 156 11.08 1.54 -4.17
CA VAL A 156 10.72 0.90 -5.43
C VAL A 156 11.13 -0.57 -5.39
N ARG A 157 10.21 -1.46 -5.76
CA ARG A 157 10.50 -2.86 -6.02
C ARG A 157 10.48 -3.04 -7.54
N PRO A 158 11.62 -3.38 -8.17
CA PRO A 158 11.67 -3.51 -9.64
C PRO A 158 10.68 -4.55 -10.18
N ALA A 159 10.16 -4.30 -11.38
CA ALA A 159 9.18 -5.19 -12.02
C ALA A 159 9.73 -6.61 -12.26
N ASP A 160 11.05 -6.72 -12.42
CA ASP A 160 11.75 -7.99 -12.65
C ASP A 160 12.30 -8.60 -11.35
N ALA A 161 11.97 -8.06 -10.20
CA ALA A 161 12.39 -8.62 -8.92
C ALA A 161 11.87 -10.05 -8.79
N LYS A 162 12.78 -10.98 -8.56
CA LYS A 162 12.42 -12.39 -8.39
C LYS A 162 11.87 -12.62 -6.99
N ASP A 163 11.01 -13.62 -6.92
CA ASP A 163 10.26 -14.05 -5.75
C ASP A 163 10.97 -13.88 -4.41
N MET A 164 10.78 -12.70 -3.83
CA MET A 164 11.16 -12.43 -2.44
C MET A 164 9.96 -12.53 -1.51
N ILE A 165 8.76 -12.61 -2.11
CA ILE A 165 7.51 -12.66 -1.38
C ILE A 165 7.03 -14.11 -1.39
N ARG A 166 7.18 -14.78 -0.27
CA ARG A 166 6.76 -16.17 -0.07
C ARG A 166 5.69 -16.26 1.00
#